data_6f412e152692ef90298614e2580657d6
#
_entry.id   6f412e152692ef90298614e2580657d6
#
_cell.length_a   1.000
_cell.length_b   1.000
_cell.length_c   1.000
_cell.angle_alpha   90.00
_cell.angle_beta   90.00
_cell.angle_gamma   90.00
#
_symmetry.space_group_name_H-M   'P 1'
#
loop_
_entity.id
_entity.type
_entity.pdbx_description
1 polymer ?
#
loop_
_entity_poly.entity_id
_entity_poly.type
_entity_poly.pdbx_seq_one_letter_code
_entity_poly.pdbx_strand_id
1 'polypeptide(L)'
;MIKIKNCPVCGSSSFNSFVRTTAQMHHNNKLFNFDKCNKCDFVFLNPRLKFEDLKNYYSSNYLPYRGAKAWGKFEWLVSQSQKRLDLKRVALIKNIQSLSKESLILDVGCG
;
A
#
# COMPACT_ATOMS: atom_id res chain seq x y z
N MET A 1 14.85 -12.85 -2.95
CA MET A 1 13.60 -12.62 -3.72
C MET A 1 12.93 -13.97 -4.01
N ILE A 2 11.59 -14.00 -4.01
CA ILE A 2 10.78 -15.22 -4.21
C ILE A 2 10.06 -15.10 -5.55
N LYS A 3 10.28 -16.07 -6.45
CA LYS A 3 9.57 -16.13 -7.73
C LYS A 3 8.16 -16.70 -7.52
N ILE A 4 7.16 -15.95 -7.98
CA ILE A 4 5.76 -16.37 -7.97
C ILE A 4 5.51 -17.19 -9.21
N LYS A 5 4.96 -18.41 -9.04
CA LYS A 5 4.68 -19.33 -10.15
C LYS A 5 3.22 -19.26 -10.62
N ASN A 6 2.33 -18.87 -9.72
CA ASN A 6 0.89 -18.80 -9.99
C ASN A 6 0.32 -17.48 -9.50
N CYS A 7 -0.65 -16.92 -10.21
CA CYS A 7 -1.34 -15.71 -9.81
C CYS A 7 -1.92 -15.83 -8.38
N PRO A 8 -1.62 -14.89 -7.48
CA PRO A 8 -2.07 -14.97 -6.08
C PRO A 8 -3.60 -14.92 -5.90
N VAL A 9 -4.32 -14.44 -6.92
CA VAL A 9 -5.78 -14.28 -6.85
C VAL A 9 -6.51 -15.46 -7.47
N CYS A 10 -6.19 -15.83 -8.73
CA CYS A 10 -6.95 -16.85 -9.46
C CYS A 10 -6.20 -18.16 -9.67
N GLY A 11 -4.96 -18.30 -9.17
CA GLY A 11 -4.14 -19.50 -9.29
C GLY A 11 -3.57 -19.78 -10.70
N SER A 12 -3.91 -18.98 -11.72
CA SER A 12 -3.42 -19.16 -13.09
C SER A 12 -1.90 -19.03 -13.17
N SER A 13 -1.25 -19.91 -13.94
CA SER A 13 0.18 -19.82 -14.26
C SER A 13 0.47 -18.93 -15.49
N SER A 14 -0.57 -18.42 -16.15
CA SER A 14 -0.46 -17.56 -17.34
C SER A 14 -0.40 -16.09 -16.93
N PHE A 15 0.75 -15.46 -17.02
CA PHE A 15 0.98 -14.04 -16.79
C PHE A 15 2.21 -13.55 -17.54
N ASN A 16 2.26 -12.26 -17.84
CA ASN A 16 3.34 -11.62 -18.58
C ASN A 16 3.91 -10.44 -17.80
N SER A 17 5.17 -10.07 -18.10
CA SER A 17 5.76 -8.84 -17.57
C SER A 17 4.95 -7.64 -18.05
N PHE A 18 4.51 -6.81 -17.09
CA PHE A 18 3.65 -5.65 -17.35
C PHE A 18 4.43 -4.34 -17.26
N VAL A 19 5.14 -4.13 -16.16
CA VAL A 19 5.91 -2.90 -15.95
C VAL A 19 7.14 -3.17 -15.09
N ARG A 20 8.22 -2.43 -15.37
CA ARG A 20 9.43 -2.38 -14.53
C ARG A 20 9.61 -0.97 -14.00
N THR A 21 9.85 -0.86 -12.70
CA THR A 21 10.07 0.44 -12.04
C THR A 21 10.99 0.30 -10.84
N THR A 22 11.52 1.42 -10.38
CA THR A 22 12.27 1.51 -9.12
C THR A 22 11.33 1.84 -7.96
N ALA A 23 11.75 1.57 -6.71
CA ALA A 23 11.01 2.02 -5.54
C ALA A 23 11.12 3.55 -5.41
N GLN A 24 9.99 4.26 -5.54
CA GLN A 24 9.95 5.74 -5.61
C GLN A 24 10.53 6.42 -4.35
N MET A 25 10.40 5.81 -3.18
CA MET A 25 10.84 6.39 -1.90
C MET A 25 12.18 5.81 -1.42
N HIS A 26 12.89 5.10 -2.27
CA HIS A 26 14.18 4.51 -1.94
C HIS A 26 15.23 4.97 -2.93
N HIS A 27 16.35 5.47 -2.44
CA HIS A 27 17.47 5.96 -3.26
C HIS A 27 18.29 4.82 -3.92
N ASN A 28 17.74 3.61 -4.00
CA ASN A 28 18.41 2.54 -4.74
C ASN A 28 17.77 2.40 -6.13
N ASN A 29 18.62 2.20 -7.12
CA ASN A 29 18.21 2.01 -8.52
C ASN A 29 17.75 0.57 -8.82
N LYS A 30 17.36 -0.20 -7.81
CA LYS A 30 16.90 -1.57 -7.99
C LYS A 30 15.58 -1.58 -8.73
N LEU A 31 15.57 -2.28 -9.86
CA LEU A 31 14.38 -2.48 -10.67
C LEU A 31 13.50 -3.61 -10.08
N PHE A 32 12.23 -3.34 -10.00
CA PHE A 32 11.19 -4.29 -9.66
C PHE A 32 10.33 -4.54 -10.87
N ASN A 33 10.01 -5.81 -11.11
CA ASN A 33 9.13 -6.22 -12.18
C ASN A 33 7.74 -6.55 -11.63
N PHE A 34 6.72 -6.02 -12.29
CA PHE A 34 5.34 -6.38 -12.04
C PHE A 34 4.81 -7.20 -13.20
N ASP A 35 4.24 -8.36 -12.88
CA ASP A 35 3.57 -9.22 -13.83
C ASP A 35 2.07 -8.99 -13.79
N LYS A 36 1.40 -9.12 -14.94
CA LYS A 36 -0.06 -9.06 -15.07
C LYS A 36 -0.60 -10.43 -15.45
N CYS A 37 -1.59 -10.89 -14.69
CA CYS A 37 -2.27 -12.16 -14.95
C CYS A 37 -3.16 -12.04 -16.20
N ASN A 38 -3.01 -13.00 -17.12
CA ASN A 38 -3.80 -13.02 -18.36
C ASN A 38 -5.26 -13.48 -18.15
N LYS A 39 -5.56 -14.08 -16.96
CA LYS A 39 -6.90 -14.60 -16.65
C LYS A 39 -7.77 -13.61 -15.87
N CYS A 40 -7.20 -12.88 -14.91
CA CYS A 40 -7.96 -12.01 -14.02
C CYS A 40 -7.42 -10.57 -13.95
N ASP A 41 -6.49 -10.21 -14.82
CA ASP A 41 -5.87 -8.88 -14.91
C ASP A 41 -5.16 -8.39 -13.63
N PHE A 42 -5.05 -9.23 -12.60
CA PHE A 42 -4.36 -8.86 -11.38
C PHE A 42 -2.87 -8.62 -11.64
N VAL A 43 -2.37 -7.47 -11.17
CA VAL A 43 -0.96 -7.09 -11.28
C VAL A 43 -0.26 -7.33 -9.95
N PHE A 44 0.88 -8.02 -9.98
CA PHE A 44 1.63 -8.39 -8.79
C PHE A 44 3.14 -8.32 -8.99
N LEU A 45 3.86 -8.03 -7.92
CA LEU A 45 5.32 -7.98 -7.90
C LEU A 45 5.91 -9.38 -8.09
N ASN A 46 6.71 -9.58 -9.15
CA ASN A 46 7.36 -10.86 -9.42
C ASN A 46 8.76 -10.67 -10.04
N PRO A 47 9.82 -11.16 -9.37
CA PRO A 47 9.85 -11.81 -8.06
C PRO A 47 9.60 -10.83 -6.90
N ARG A 48 8.88 -11.29 -5.87
CA ARG A 48 8.65 -10.49 -4.66
C ARG A 48 9.84 -10.56 -3.71
N LEU A 49 9.97 -9.54 -2.87
CA LEU A 49 10.94 -9.55 -1.77
C LEU A 49 10.59 -10.61 -0.73
N LYS A 50 11.60 -11.16 -0.05
CA LYS A 50 11.38 -11.90 1.19
C LYS A 50 10.93 -10.94 2.28
N PHE A 51 10.24 -11.47 3.29
CA PHE A 51 9.75 -10.66 4.41
C PHE A 51 10.89 -9.93 5.14
N GLU A 52 12.02 -10.60 5.31
CA GLU A 52 13.21 -10.03 5.97
C GLU A 52 13.78 -8.83 5.18
N ASP A 53 13.72 -8.90 3.84
CA ASP A 53 14.22 -7.84 2.96
C ASP A 53 13.30 -6.61 2.96
N LEU A 54 12.00 -6.79 3.26
CA LEU A 54 11.01 -5.70 3.28
C LEU A 54 11.36 -4.63 4.30
N LYS A 55 11.95 -4.99 5.44
CA LYS A 55 12.37 -4.03 6.49
C LYS A 55 13.26 -2.91 5.95
N ASN A 56 14.07 -3.21 4.92
CA ASN A 56 14.97 -2.23 4.31
C ASN A 56 14.20 -1.15 3.51
N TYR A 57 12.95 -1.43 3.10
CA TYR A 57 12.08 -0.52 2.36
C TYR A 57 11.09 0.23 3.25
N TYR A 58 10.88 -0.23 4.48
CA TYR A 58 9.99 0.36 5.49
C TYR A 58 10.81 0.85 6.69
N SER A 59 11.83 1.67 6.42
CA SER A 59 12.67 2.26 7.48
C SER A 59 11.90 3.33 8.27
N SER A 60 12.46 3.76 9.40
CA SER A 60 11.91 4.87 10.21
C SER A 60 11.75 6.18 9.44
N ASN A 61 12.43 6.32 8.30
CA ASN A 61 12.32 7.48 7.40
C ASN A 61 11.18 7.35 6.38
N TYR A 62 10.46 6.21 6.35
CA TYR A 62 9.34 6.02 5.46
C TYR A 62 8.21 7.01 5.83
N LEU A 63 7.92 7.92 4.91
CA LEU A 63 7.01 9.06 5.12
C LEU A 63 5.64 8.67 5.73
N PRO A 64 4.95 7.60 5.28
CA PRO A 64 3.68 7.20 5.88
C PRO A 64 3.76 6.88 7.37
N TYR A 65 4.90 6.37 7.88
CA TYR A 65 5.08 6.08 9.30
C TYR A 65 5.39 7.32 10.15
N ARG A 66 5.88 8.38 9.52
CA ARG A 66 6.23 9.62 10.23
C ARG A 66 5.01 10.49 10.54
N GLY A 67 3.94 10.34 9.74
CA GLY A 67 2.71 11.12 9.92
C GLY A 67 2.96 12.63 9.98
N ALA A 68 2.15 13.32 10.78
CA ALA A 68 2.25 14.77 10.96
C ALA A 68 3.60 15.22 11.55
N LYS A 69 4.27 14.37 12.34
CA LYS A 69 5.61 14.65 12.93
C LYS A 69 6.69 14.95 11.89
N ALA A 70 6.54 14.46 10.67
CA ALA A 70 7.47 14.75 9.56
C ALA A 70 7.54 16.23 9.21
N TRP A 71 6.53 17.02 9.59
CA TRP A 71 6.37 18.43 9.23
C TRP A 71 6.91 19.40 10.30
N GLY A 72 7.55 18.90 11.37
CA GLY A 72 8.20 19.70 12.40
C GLY A 72 7.28 20.77 12.97
N LYS A 73 7.67 22.05 12.87
CA LYS A 73 6.88 23.18 13.40
C LYS A 73 5.45 23.33 12.84
N PHE A 74 5.15 22.67 11.71
CA PHE A 74 3.81 22.65 11.12
C PHE A 74 3.00 21.41 11.50
N GLU A 75 3.49 20.57 12.42
CA GLU A 75 2.83 19.33 12.85
C GLU A 75 1.37 19.56 13.26
N TRP A 76 1.11 20.60 14.04
CA TRP A 76 -0.23 20.91 14.53
C TRP A 76 -1.21 21.21 13.38
N LEU A 77 -0.77 21.96 12.37
CA LEU A 77 -1.59 22.32 11.21
C LEU A 77 -1.91 21.09 10.37
N VAL A 78 -0.90 20.24 10.13
CA VAL A 78 -1.06 18.99 9.38
C VAL A 78 -1.98 18.04 10.14
N SER A 79 -1.83 17.91 11.47
CA SER A 79 -2.69 17.08 12.32
C SER A 79 -4.15 17.52 12.26
N GLN A 80 -4.43 18.84 12.30
CA GLN A 80 -5.78 19.35 12.14
C GLN A 80 -6.37 19.05 10.76
N SER A 81 -5.58 19.21 9.73
CA SER A 81 -5.99 18.88 8.36
C SER A 81 -6.31 17.40 8.21
N GLN A 82 -5.45 16.52 8.74
CA GLN A 82 -5.68 15.07 8.74
C GLN A 82 -6.97 14.70 9.46
N LYS A 83 -7.19 15.20 10.67
CA LYS A 83 -8.45 14.97 11.41
C LYS A 83 -9.69 15.35 10.60
N ARG A 84 -9.66 16.48 9.90
CA ARG A 84 -10.77 16.91 9.04
C ARG A 84 -11.00 15.94 7.88
N LEU A 85 -9.92 15.45 7.26
CA LEU A 85 -10.01 14.48 6.18
C LEU A 85 -10.55 13.13 6.68
N ASP A 86 -10.13 12.67 7.85
CA ASP A 86 -10.60 11.43 8.45
C ASP A 86 -12.08 11.49 8.81
N LEU A 87 -12.54 12.63 9.36
CA LEU A 87 -13.97 12.85 9.60
C LEU A 87 -14.78 12.81 8.30
N LYS A 88 -14.28 13.39 7.20
CA LYS A 88 -14.92 13.30 5.88
C LYS A 88 -14.96 11.86 5.35
N ARG A 89 -13.88 11.09 5.50
CA ARG A 89 -13.83 9.66 5.12
C ARG A 89 -14.85 8.86 5.91
N VAL A 90 -14.90 9.04 7.23
CA VAL A 90 -15.90 8.38 8.09
C VAL A 90 -17.32 8.74 7.70
N ALA A 91 -17.60 10.01 7.41
CA ALA A 91 -18.91 10.47 6.96
C ALA A 91 -19.29 9.82 5.62
N LEU A 92 -18.35 9.72 4.67
CA LEU A 92 -18.56 9.04 3.39
C LEU A 92 -18.93 7.57 3.57
N ILE A 93 -18.19 6.85 4.43
CA ILE A 93 -18.49 5.44 4.72
C ILE A 93 -19.88 5.29 5.33
N LYS A 94 -20.24 6.15 6.30
CA LYS A 94 -21.57 6.13 6.93
C LYS A 94 -22.71 6.41 5.96
N ASN A 95 -22.47 7.20 4.93
CA ASN A 95 -23.47 7.48 3.89
C ASN A 95 -23.71 6.29 2.95
N ILE A 96 -22.68 5.43 2.78
CA ILE A 96 -22.77 4.26 1.91
C ILE A 96 -23.31 3.05 2.68
N GLN A 97 -22.91 2.90 3.94
CA GLN A 97 -23.21 1.74 4.79
C GLN A 97 -23.65 2.20 6.17
N SER A 98 -24.81 1.72 6.62
CA SER A 98 -25.26 1.93 8.00
C SER A 98 -24.30 1.25 8.97
N LEU A 99 -23.65 2.03 9.82
CA LEU A 99 -22.71 1.53 10.82
C LEU A 99 -23.29 1.67 12.22
N SER A 100 -23.18 0.63 13.02
CA SER A 100 -23.47 0.61 14.46
C SER A 100 -22.16 0.60 15.27
N LYS A 101 -22.28 0.63 16.59
CA LYS A 101 -21.11 0.48 17.48
C LYS A 101 -20.49 -0.91 17.43
N GLU A 102 -21.24 -1.92 17.01
CA GLU A 102 -20.81 -3.30 16.85
C GLU A 102 -20.26 -3.60 15.44
N SER A 103 -20.32 -2.64 14.53
CA SER A 103 -19.81 -2.85 13.17
C SER A 103 -18.31 -3.06 13.16
N LEU A 104 -17.85 -4.12 12.50
CA LEU A 104 -16.44 -4.39 12.26
C LEU A 104 -16.05 -3.89 10.87
N ILE A 105 -14.99 -3.12 10.80
CA ILE A 105 -14.45 -2.58 9.54
C ILE A 105 -13.01 -3.08 9.38
N LEU A 106 -12.71 -3.67 8.23
CA LEU A 106 -11.34 -4.00 7.84
C LEU A 106 -10.87 -3.01 6.79
N ASP A 107 -9.84 -2.23 7.13
CA ASP A 107 -9.13 -1.36 6.18
C ASP A 107 -7.83 -2.03 5.77
N VAL A 108 -7.66 -2.30 4.47
CA VAL A 108 -6.49 -2.97 3.91
C VAL A 108 -5.61 -1.96 3.19
N GLY A 109 -4.36 -1.80 3.67
CA GLY A 109 -3.41 -0.87 3.07
C GLY A 109 -3.65 0.60 3.41
N CYS A 110 -4.16 0.84 4.61
CA CYS A 110 -4.51 2.19 5.10
C CYS A 110 -3.30 3.15 5.27
N GLY A 111 -2.06 2.63 5.24
CA GLY A 111 -0.82 3.41 5.38
C GLY A 111 -0.38 3.63 6.81
#